data_1d16fc3bf17d15423013ff48c1eeca3d
#
_entry.id   1d16fc3bf17d15423013ff48c1eeca3d
#
_cell.length_a   1.000
_cell.length_b   1.000
_cell.length_c   1.000
_cell.angle_alpha   90.00
_cell.angle_beta   90.00
_cell.angle_gamma   90.00
#
_symmetry.space_group_name_H-M   'P 1'
#
loop_
_entity.id
_entity.type
_entity.pdbx_description
1 polymer ?
#
loop_
_entity_poly.entity_id
_entity_poly.type
_entity_poly.pdbx_seq_one_letter_code
_entity_poly.pdbx_strand_id
1 'polypeptide(L)'
;MKTVLIALVAAGSIAGVAHAGSSDKQFVEASRCSALAASENLGKLDTTAVEAFLRGAAAEQKQSTRIEAVTKMNNARKKADSADGNAKLKLIAERDQICAPYIGSAQAAR
;
A
#
# COMPACT_ATOMS: atom_id res chain seq x y z
N MET A 1 -9.50 29.82 -14.94
CA MET A 1 -9.41 29.94 -14.10
C MET A 1 -9.60 29.12 -13.09
N LYS A 2 -10.20 29.13 -12.64
CA LYS A 2 -10.64 28.31 -11.76
C LYS A 2 -10.02 27.05 -11.73
N THR A 3 -9.85 26.60 -12.65
CA THR A 3 -9.38 25.32 -12.79
C THR A 3 -8.23 25.09 -11.94
N VAL A 4 -7.37 25.73 -12.19
CA VAL A 4 -6.22 25.56 -11.51
C VAL A 4 -6.26 25.25 -10.13
N LEU A 5 -6.71 26.06 -9.47
CA LEU A 5 -6.68 25.84 -8.15
C LEU A 5 -7.07 24.54 -7.77
N ILE A 6 -7.87 24.11 -8.37
CA ILE A 6 -8.34 22.87 -8.08
C ILE A 6 -7.28 21.89 -8.03
N ALA A 7 -6.65 21.82 -9.03
CA ALA A 7 -5.63 20.84 -9.15
C ALA A 7 -4.74 20.85 -7.99
N LEU A 8 -4.20 21.89 -7.75
CA LEU A 8 -3.25 21.90 -6.76
C LEU A 8 -3.77 21.48 -5.48
N VAL A 9 -4.85 21.84 -5.24
CA VAL A 9 -5.40 21.49 -4.01
C VAL A 9 -5.36 20.03 -3.83
N ALA A 10 -5.88 19.36 -4.73
CA ALA A 10 -5.96 17.94 -4.63
C ALA A 10 -4.59 17.38 -4.39
N ALA A 11 -3.75 17.73 -5.17
CA ALA A 11 -2.42 17.20 -5.08
C ALA A 11 -1.84 17.44 -3.71
N GLY A 12 -1.95 18.59 -3.29
CA GLY A 12 -1.36 18.90 -2.03
C GLY A 12 -1.94 18.10 -0.90
N SER A 13 -3.20 17.99 -0.89
CA SER A 13 -3.82 17.32 0.21
C SER A 13 -3.42 15.88 0.25
N ILE A 14 -3.43 15.26 -0.84
CA ILE A 14 -3.10 13.87 -0.86
C ILE A 14 -1.71 13.64 -0.34
N ALA A 15 -0.82 14.34 -0.85
CA ALA A 15 0.54 14.18 -0.43
C ALA A 15 0.67 14.43 1.06
N GLY A 16 0.05 15.45 1.52
CA GLY A 16 0.15 15.78 2.91
C GLY A 16 -0.37 14.69 3.79
N VAL A 17 -1.45 14.13 3.40
CA VAL A 17 -2.02 13.08 4.19
C VAL A 17 -1.10 11.88 4.26
N ALA A 18 -0.52 11.54 3.19
CA ALA A 18 0.35 10.40 3.17
C ALA A 18 1.50 10.55 4.13
N HIS A 19 1.97 11.74 4.27
CA HIS A 19 3.05 11.93 5.14
C HIS A 19 2.70 12.16 6.54
N ALA A 20 1.80 13.00 6.74
CA ALA A 20 1.48 13.43 8.04
C ALA A 20 1.15 12.34 8.94
N GLY A 21 2.04 12.01 9.71
CA GLY A 21 1.74 11.12 10.75
C GLY A 21 1.23 9.81 10.28
N SER A 22 2.05 9.04 9.77
CA SER A 22 1.66 7.73 9.39
C SER A 22 1.10 7.04 10.61
N SER A 23 -0.15 6.77 10.60
CA SER A 23 -0.78 6.12 11.72
C SER A 23 -0.37 4.66 11.75
N ASP A 24 -0.55 4.04 12.89
CA ASP A 24 -0.27 2.63 13.03
C ASP A 24 -1.04 1.85 11.97
N LYS A 25 -2.29 2.23 11.76
CA LYS A 25 -3.14 1.55 10.82
C LYS A 25 -2.59 1.66 9.40
N GLN A 26 -2.14 2.84 9.03
CA GLN A 26 -1.60 3.04 7.69
C GLN A 26 -0.32 2.24 7.49
N PHE A 27 0.51 2.17 8.52
CA PHE A 27 1.75 1.43 8.42
C PHE A 27 1.47 -0.07 8.24
N VAL A 28 0.55 -0.61 9.02
CA VAL A 28 0.19 -2.01 8.93
C VAL A 28 -0.45 -2.31 7.57
N GLU A 29 -1.31 -1.42 7.12
CA GLU A 29 -1.98 -1.60 5.84
C GLU A 29 -0.97 -1.57 4.70
N ALA A 30 -0.03 -0.63 4.74
CA ALA A 30 0.98 -0.54 3.70
C ALA A 30 1.87 -1.79 3.69
N SER A 31 2.13 -2.35 4.87
CA SER A 31 2.93 -3.56 4.96
C SER A 31 2.23 -4.73 4.27
N ARG A 32 0.92 -4.85 4.50
CA ARG A 32 0.14 -5.87 3.83
C ARG A 32 0.14 -5.62 2.33
N CYS A 33 0.00 -4.36 1.94
CA CYS A 33 -0.02 -4.00 0.53
C CYS A 33 1.30 -4.30 -0.17
N SER A 34 2.41 -4.18 0.53
CA SER A 34 3.69 -4.48 -0.10
C SER A 34 3.76 -5.96 -0.46
N ALA A 35 3.20 -6.82 0.39
CA ALA A 35 3.19 -8.25 0.11
C ALA A 35 2.29 -8.56 -1.08
N LEU A 36 1.13 -7.92 -1.15
CA LEU A 36 0.22 -8.15 -2.27
C LEU A 36 0.82 -7.66 -3.58
N ALA A 37 1.51 -6.53 -3.54
CA ALA A 37 2.13 -5.97 -4.74
C ALA A 37 3.30 -6.82 -5.21
N ALA A 38 4.00 -7.45 -4.28
CA ALA A 38 5.16 -8.25 -4.63
C ALA A 38 4.82 -9.66 -5.10
N SER A 39 3.57 -10.08 -4.94
CA SER A 39 3.19 -11.44 -5.27
C SER A 39 3.20 -11.70 -6.77
N GLU A 40 3.96 -12.67 -7.18
CA GLU A 40 3.99 -13.03 -8.59
C GLU A 40 2.68 -13.69 -9.00
N ASN A 41 2.07 -14.43 -8.10
CA ASN A 41 0.80 -15.08 -8.38
C ASN A 41 -0.31 -14.07 -8.69
N LEU A 42 -0.24 -12.89 -8.07
CA LEU A 42 -1.23 -11.86 -8.32
C LEU A 42 -0.81 -10.90 -9.45
N GLY A 43 0.36 -11.11 -10.04
CA GLY A 43 0.87 -10.20 -11.05
C GLY A 43 1.74 -9.14 -10.38
N LYS A 44 3.01 -9.43 -10.24
CA LYS A 44 3.92 -8.57 -9.49
C LYS A 44 3.94 -7.14 -9.99
N LEU A 45 3.88 -6.21 -9.07
CA LEU A 45 3.97 -4.80 -9.37
C LEU A 45 5.24 -4.23 -8.77
N ASP A 46 5.59 -3.03 -9.17
CA ASP A 46 6.77 -2.35 -8.64
C ASP A 46 6.48 -1.95 -7.19
N THR A 47 7.30 -2.34 -6.26
CA THR A 47 7.08 -2.05 -4.85
C THR A 47 7.93 -0.91 -4.34
N THR A 48 8.62 -0.19 -5.21
CA THR A 48 9.52 0.87 -4.79
C THR A 48 8.84 1.92 -3.92
N ALA A 49 7.68 2.37 -4.33
CA ALA A 49 6.99 3.42 -3.59
C ALA A 49 6.53 2.95 -2.21
N VAL A 50 5.95 1.77 -2.14
CA VAL A 50 5.45 1.29 -0.87
C VAL A 50 6.60 0.95 0.07
N GLU A 51 7.70 0.46 -0.46
CA GLU A 51 8.85 0.16 0.37
C GLU A 51 9.49 1.43 0.91
N ALA A 52 9.51 2.49 0.10
CA ALA A 52 10.04 3.76 0.56
C ALA A 52 9.16 4.33 1.68
N PHE A 53 7.86 4.19 1.54
CA PHE A 53 6.94 4.64 2.58
C PHE A 53 7.20 3.87 3.87
N LEU A 54 7.34 2.57 3.78
CA LEU A 54 7.54 1.74 4.96
C LEU A 54 8.86 2.06 5.65
N ARG A 55 9.91 2.26 4.87
CA ARG A 55 11.20 2.59 5.47
C ARG A 55 11.14 3.93 6.18
N GLY A 56 10.48 4.91 5.57
CA GLY A 56 10.38 6.22 6.17
C GLY A 56 9.51 6.23 7.41
N ALA A 57 8.50 5.42 7.44
CA ALA A 57 7.56 5.41 8.56
C ALA A 57 7.97 4.50 9.71
N ALA A 58 8.80 3.53 9.43
CA ALA A 58 9.12 2.50 10.43
C ALA A 58 9.68 3.06 11.74
N ALA A 59 10.52 4.03 11.65
CA ALA A 59 11.15 4.59 12.85
C ALA A 59 10.14 5.25 13.78
N GLU A 60 9.02 5.66 13.25
CA GLU A 60 8.00 6.32 14.05
C GLU A 60 7.03 5.35 14.69
N GLN A 61 7.12 4.09 14.35
CA GLN A 61 6.16 3.11 14.85
C GLN A 61 6.66 2.45 16.12
N LYS A 62 5.71 2.08 16.99
CA LYS A 62 6.04 1.35 18.18
C LYS A 62 6.47 -0.04 17.77
N GLN A 63 7.20 -0.70 18.62
CA GLN A 63 7.66 -2.05 18.33
C GLN A 63 6.48 -2.99 18.09
N SER A 64 5.43 -2.87 18.88
CA SER A 64 4.26 -3.74 18.72
C SER A 64 3.62 -3.54 17.36
N THR A 65 3.58 -2.30 16.87
CA THR A 65 3.01 -2.04 15.56
C THR A 65 3.89 -2.64 14.46
N ARG A 66 5.20 -2.56 14.63
CA ARG A 66 6.10 -3.14 13.64
C ARG A 66 5.95 -4.66 13.59
N ILE A 67 5.75 -5.29 14.75
CA ILE A 67 5.55 -6.72 14.80
C ILE A 67 4.23 -7.09 14.13
N GLU A 68 3.19 -6.33 14.40
CA GLU A 68 1.91 -6.58 13.78
C GLU A 68 2.02 -6.43 12.26
N ALA A 69 2.75 -5.43 11.81
CA ALA A 69 2.93 -5.20 10.38
C ALA A 69 3.62 -6.38 9.69
N VAL A 70 4.64 -6.92 10.34
CA VAL A 70 5.35 -8.07 9.77
C VAL A 70 4.42 -9.28 9.72
N THR A 71 3.62 -9.47 10.76
CA THR A 71 2.68 -10.59 10.79
C THR A 71 1.66 -10.48 9.67
N LYS A 72 1.10 -9.28 9.48
CA LYS A 72 0.12 -9.07 8.43
C LYS A 72 0.75 -9.24 7.05
N MET A 73 1.98 -8.78 6.90
CA MET A 73 2.67 -8.90 5.63
C MET A 73 2.92 -10.37 5.30
N ASN A 74 3.39 -11.13 6.28
CA ASN A 74 3.65 -12.54 6.05
C ASN A 74 2.37 -13.33 5.75
N ASN A 75 1.28 -13.00 6.45
CA ASN A 75 0.02 -13.67 6.20
C ASN A 75 -0.49 -13.33 4.80
N ALA A 76 -0.34 -12.08 4.37
CA ALA A 76 -0.77 -11.68 3.06
C ALA A 76 0.06 -12.39 1.98
N ARG A 77 1.35 -12.54 2.24
CA ARG A 77 2.23 -13.22 1.29
C ARG A 77 1.79 -14.67 1.11
N LYS A 78 1.49 -15.36 2.20
CA LYS A 78 1.07 -16.74 2.10
C LYS A 78 -0.26 -16.85 1.36
N LYS A 79 -1.20 -15.98 1.68
CA LYS A 79 -2.48 -16.00 1.01
C LYS A 79 -2.34 -15.71 -0.47
N ALA A 80 -1.53 -14.70 -0.80
CA ALA A 80 -1.37 -14.32 -2.19
C ALA A 80 -0.71 -15.43 -3.00
N ASP A 81 0.28 -16.08 -2.41
CA ASP A 81 1.02 -17.10 -3.14
C ASP A 81 0.19 -18.35 -3.40
N SER A 82 -0.78 -18.62 -2.56
CA SER A 82 -1.58 -19.82 -2.70
C SER A 82 -3.00 -19.57 -3.23
N ALA A 83 -3.36 -18.34 -3.48
CA ALA A 83 -4.72 -18.04 -3.90
C ALA A 83 -4.99 -18.43 -5.35
N ASP A 84 -6.19 -18.89 -5.61
CA ASP A 84 -6.60 -19.13 -6.97
C ASP A 84 -8.09 -18.81 -7.04
N GLY A 85 -8.64 -18.85 -8.23
CA GLY A 85 -10.06 -18.60 -8.45
C GLY A 85 -10.53 -17.29 -7.84
N ASN A 86 -11.66 -17.36 -7.17
CA ASN A 86 -12.25 -16.15 -6.58
C ASN A 86 -11.40 -15.53 -5.50
N ALA A 87 -10.69 -16.35 -4.74
CA ALA A 87 -9.83 -15.82 -3.70
C ALA A 87 -8.73 -14.96 -4.31
N LYS A 88 -8.19 -15.39 -5.42
CA LYS A 88 -7.16 -14.63 -6.11
C LYS A 88 -7.72 -13.32 -6.63
N LEU A 89 -8.91 -13.35 -7.21
CA LEU A 89 -9.53 -12.14 -7.73
C LEU A 89 -9.82 -11.14 -6.63
N LYS A 90 -10.19 -11.60 -5.44
CA LYS A 90 -10.45 -10.71 -4.34
C LYS A 90 -9.17 -10.03 -3.86
N LEU A 91 -8.07 -10.76 -3.83
CA LEU A 91 -6.81 -10.16 -3.41
C LEU A 91 -6.30 -9.17 -4.43
N ILE A 92 -6.51 -9.44 -5.72
CA ILE A 92 -6.14 -8.51 -6.75
C ILE A 92 -6.97 -7.23 -6.63
N ALA A 93 -8.26 -7.37 -6.35
CA ALA A 93 -9.12 -6.21 -6.19
C ALA A 93 -8.71 -5.38 -4.97
N GLU A 94 -8.36 -6.04 -3.88
CA GLU A 94 -7.89 -5.34 -2.69
C GLU A 94 -6.61 -4.59 -3.02
N ARG A 95 -5.69 -5.23 -3.71
CA ARG A 95 -4.43 -4.59 -4.09
C ARG A 95 -4.68 -3.36 -4.95
N ASP A 96 -5.56 -3.48 -5.92
CA ASP A 96 -5.80 -2.41 -6.88
C ASP A 96 -6.62 -1.26 -6.31
N GLN A 97 -7.41 -1.52 -5.29
CA GLN A 97 -8.25 -0.49 -4.70
C GLN A 97 -7.71 0.06 -3.38
N ILE A 98 -7.53 -0.80 -2.43
CA ILE A 98 -7.09 -0.36 -1.12
C ILE A 98 -5.62 0.04 -1.10
N CYS A 99 -4.82 -0.66 -1.86
CA CYS A 99 -3.39 -0.42 -1.85
C CYS A 99 -2.94 0.66 -2.84
N ALA A 100 -3.84 1.16 -3.67
CA ALA A 100 -3.46 2.15 -4.67
C ALA A 100 -2.69 3.35 -4.10
N PRO A 101 -3.09 3.91 -2.96
CA PRO A 101 -2.37 5.06 -2.43
C PRO A 101 -0.92 4.77 -2.09
N TYR A 102 -0.60 3.53 -1.78
CA TYR A 102 0.75 3.17 -1.40
C TYR A 102 1.59 2.73 -2.60
N ILE A 103 0.95 2.13 -3.59
CA ILE A 103 1.67 1.60 -4.73
C ILE A 103 1.91 2.67 -5.79
N GLY A 104 1.01 3.60 -5.91
CA GLY A 104 1.15 4.65 -6.89
C GLY A 104 0.23 4.44 -8.08
N SER A 105 -0.33 5.51 -8.57
CA SER A 105 -1.30 5.43 -9.65
C SER A 105 -0.70 4.89 -10.94
N ALA A 106 0.55 5.15 -11.16
CA ALA A 106 1.19 4.67 -12.37
C ALA A 106 1.21 3.14 -12.39
N GLN A 107 1.38 2.54 -11.22
CA GLN A 107 1.39 1.11 -11.12
C GLN A 107 0.00 0.57 -11.32
N ALA A 108 -0.95 1.18 -10.73
CA ALA A 108 -2.33 0.74 -10.85
C ALA A 108 -2.80 0.79 -12.29
N ALA A 109 -2.25 1.66 -13.07
CA ALA A 109 -2.67 1.81 -14.45
C ALA A 109 -2.16 0.68 -15.33
N ARG A 110 -1.21 -0.06 -14.86
CA ARG A 110 -0.74 -1.16 -15.64
C ARG A 110 -1.65 -2.30 -15.53
#